data_c9ad73398d41af4348da8f01a898a40d
#
_entry.id   c9ad73398d41af4348da8f01a898a40d
#
_cell.length_a   1.000
_cell.length_b   1.000
_cell.length_c   1.000
_cell.angle_alpha   90.00
_cell.angle_beta   90.00
_cell.angle_gamma   90.00
#
_symmetry.space_group_name_H-M   'P 1'
#
loop_
_entity.id
_entity.type
_entity.pdbx_description
1 polymer ?
#
loop_
_entity_poly.entity_id
_entity_poly.type
_entity_poly.pdbx_seq_one_letter_code
_entity_poly.pdbx_strand_id
1 'polypeptide(L)'
;MYKRQILDGDNIRSGINNNLGFSETDRVENIRRIAEVSKLFLDSGIITIAAFISPNNDIREMAANIIGKDDFLEVFVSTPLEECEKRDVKGLYAKARKGEIQNFTGISAPFEVPEHPALSLDTSKLTLEESVNRLLELVLPKVKCIK
;
A
#
# COMPACT_ATOMS: atom_id res chain seq x y z
N MET A 1 13.90 16.01 -13.67
CA MET A 1 13.08 14.79 -13.89
C MET A 1 13.26 13.91 -12.66
N TYR A 2 12.18 13.56 -11.97
CA TYR A 2 12.25 12.71 -10.77
C TYR A 2 12.40 11.24 -11.17
N LYS A 3 13.35 10.53 -10.56
CA LYS A 3 13.43 9.07 -10.66
C LYS A 3 12.39 8.47 -9.71
N ARG A 4 11.57 7.55 -10.20
CA ARG A 4 10.54 6.88 -9.42
C ARG A 4 10.48 5.40 -9.74
N GLN A 5 10.16 4.59 -8.74
CA GLN A 5 9.91 3.15 -8.87
C GLN A 5 8.54 2.82 -8.27
N ILE A 6 7.77 2.03 -8.98
CA ILE A 6 6.51 1.47 -8.48
C ILE A 6 6.77 0.03 -8.03
N LEU A 7 6.40 -0.27 -6.78
CA LEU A 7 6.37 -1.61 -6.23
C LEU A 7 4.91 -2.02 -6.06
N ASP A 8 4.47 -2.97 -6.86
CA ASP A 8 3.11 -3.49 -6.87
C ASP A 8 3.09 -4.91 -6.27
N GLY A 9 2.05 -5.19 -5.47
CA GLY A 9 1.94 -6.44 -4.74
C GLY A 9 1.93 -7.70 -5.62
N ASP A 10 1.30 -7.66 -6.78
CA ASP A 10 1.22 -8.80 -7.69
C ASP A 10 2.59 -9.07 -8.31
N ASN A 11 3.29 -8.03 -8.78
CA ASN A 11 4.62 -8.15 -9.38
C ASN A 11 5.67 -8.63 -8.37
N ILE A 12 5.62 -8.11 -7.16
CA ILE A 12 6.57 -8.50 -6.10
C ILE A 12 6.35 -9.95 -5.67
N ARG A 13 5.09 -10.41 -5.58
CA ARG A 13 4.78 -11.80 -5.22
C ARG A 13 5.10 -12.79 -6.33
N SER A 14 5.17 -12.38 -7.59
CA SER A 14 5.66 -13.23 -8.67
C SER A 14 7.20 -13.32 -8.74
N GLY A 15 7.91 -12.44 -8.04
CA GLY A 15 9.37 -12.33 -8.02
C GLY A 15 9.99 -12.48 -6.63
N ILE A 16 10.38 -11.38 -6.03
CA ILE A 16 11.14 -11.32 -4.75
C ILE A 16 10.44 -12.08 -3.62
N ASN A 17 9.10 -12.05 -3.57
CA ASN A 17 8.29 -12.66 -2.52
C ASN A 17 7.50 -13.89 -3.00
N ASN A 18 7.96 -14.57 -4.04
CA ASN A 18 7.28 -15.74 -4.61
C ASN A 18 7.20 -16.95 -3.66
N ASN A 19 8.02 -16.96 -2.61
CA ASN A 19 8.00 -17.98 -1.56
C ASN A 19 7.05 -17.67 -0.40
N LEU A 20 6.35 -16.52 -0.41
CA LEU A 20 5.43 -16.11 0.64
C LEU A 20 3.98 -16.38 0.26
N GLY A 21 3.23 -16.93 1.21
CA GLY A 21 1.79 -17.11 1.14
C GLY A 21 1.01 -15.90 1.69
N PHE A 22 -0.16 -16.18 2.27
CA PHE A 22 -1.07 -15.17 2.82
C PHE A 22 -1.34 -15.36 4.32
N SER A 23 -0.52 -16.17 5.02
CA SER A 23 -0.55 -16.24 6.48
C SER A 23 -0.18 -14.87 7.08
N GLU A 24 -0.49 -14.68 8.35
CA GLU A 24 -0.14 -13.44 9.06
C GLU A 24 1.38 -13.19 9.02
N THR A 25 2.17 -14.22 9.30
CA THR A 25 3.63 -14.16 9.25
C THR A 25 4.16 -13.83 7.85
N ASP A 26 3.57 -14.41 6.79
CA ASP A 26 3.95 -14.10 5.42
C ASP A 26 3.61 -12.65 5.04
N ARG A 27 2.50 -12.12 5.55
CA ARG A 27 2.12 -10.71 5.32
C ARG A 27 3.10 -9.75 5.99
N VAL A 28 3.51 -10.03 7.23
CA VAL A 28 4.54 -9.26 7.93
C VAL A 28 5.84 -9.28 7.13
N GLU A 29 6.32 -10.46 6.76
CA GLU A 29 7.58 -10.61 6.01
C GLU A 29 7.50 -9.97 4.61
N ASN A 30 6.34 -10.04 3.94
CA ASN A 30 6.12 -9.37 2.66
C ASN A 30 6.33 -7.85 2.79
N ILE A 31 5.69 -7.21 3.76
CA ILE A 31 5.83 -5.75 3.96
C ILE A 31 7.23 -5.40 4.46
N ARG A 32 7.84 -6.22 5.34
CA ARG A 32 9.22 -6.01 5.79
C ARG A 32 10.20 -5.95 4.62
N ARG A 33 10.15 -6.95 3.71
CA ARG A 33 11.03 -6.96 2.52
C ARG A 33 10.80 -5.75 1.61
N ILE A 34 9.55 -5.33 1.43
CA ILE A 34 9.23 -4.15 0.62
C ILE A 34 9.74 -2.87 1.27
N ALA A 35 9.65 -2.75 2.59
CA ALA A 35 10.20 -1.61 3.31
C ALA A 35 11.73 -1.52 3.14
N GLU A 36 12.46 -2.65 3.25
CA GLU A 36 13.91 -2.70 3.01
C GLU A 36 14.27 -2.30 1.55
N VAL A 37 13.55 -2.84 0.56
CA VAL A 37 13.77 -2.47 -0.84
C VAL A 37 13.47 -0.99 -1.08
N SER A 38 12.40 -0.46 -0.47
CA SER A 38 12.06 0.96 -0.55
C SER A 38 13.14 1.84 0.07
N LYS A 39 13.73 1.41 1.19
CA LYS A 39 14.85 2.09 1.83
C LYS A 39 16.07 2.15 0.92
N LEU A 40 16.43 1.06 0.25
CA LEU A 40 17.55 1.04 -0.70
C LEU A 40 17.31 1.99 -1.89
N PHE A 41 16.08 2.08 -2.40
CA PHE A 41 15.74 3.03 -3.46
C PHE A 41 15.81 4.47 -2.96
N LEU A 42 15.32 4.74 -1.75
CA LEU A 42 15.40 6.06 -1.12
C LEU A 42 16.86 6.52 -0.98
N ASP A 43 17.75 5.66 -0.47
CA ASP A 43 19.18 5.93 -0.32
C ASP A 43 19.87 6.21 -1.67
N SER A 44 19.28 5.71 -2.76
CA SER A 44 19.70 5.98 -4.16
C SER A 44 19.01 7.21 -4.76
N GLY A 45 18.24 7.98 -4.00
CA GLY A 45 17.51 9.16 -4.47
C GLY A 45 16.33 8.85 -5.39
N ILE A 46 15.71 7.68 -5.22
CA ILE A 46 14.55 7.24 -6.01
C ILE A 46 13.29 7.32 -5.16
N ILE A 47 12.25 7.98 -5.68
CA ILE A 47 10.93 7.99 -5.06
C ILE A 47 10.29 6.61 -5.25
N THR A 48 9.88 5.97 -4.17
CA THR A 48 9.20 4.68 -4.22
C THR A 48 7.70 4.85 -3.98
N ILE A 49 6.89 4.29 -4.87
CA ILE A 49 5.44 4.19 -4.73
C ILE A 49 5.11 2.72 -4.46
N ALA A 50 4.79 2.40 -3.22
CA ALA A 50 4.49 1.03 -2.79
C ALA A 50 2.98 0.82 -2.68
N ALA A 51 2.40 -0.03 -3.54
CA ALA A 51 0.98 -0.36 -3.58
C ALA A 51 0.74 -1.76 -2.99
N PHE A 52 0.49 -1.80 -1.68
CA PHE A 52 0.32 -3.04 -0.91
C PHE A 52 -0.83 -2.95 0.10
N ILE A 53 -1.47 -4.07 0.36
CA ILE A 53 -2.33 -4.21 1.54
C ILE A 53 -1.45 -4.38 2.77
N SER A 54 -1.54 -3.43 3.71
CA SER A 54 -0.88 -3.45 5.02
C SER A 54 -1.98 -3.47 6.09
N PRO A 55 -2.41 -4.68 6.54
CA PRO A 55 -3.72 -4.86 7.18
C PRO A 55 -3.81 -4.33 8.61
N ASN A 56 -2.70 -4.12 9.31
CA ASN A 56 -2.70 -3.65 10.70
C ASN A 56 -1.67 -2.53 10.95
N ASN A 57 -1.83 -1.83 12.08
CA ASN A 57 -0.98 -0.70 12.45
C ASN A 57 0.46 -1.11 12.70
N ASP A 58 0.71 -2.26 13.32
CA ASP A 58 2.06 -2.76 13.64
C ASP A 58 2.90 -2.97 12.38
N ILE A 59 2.31 -3.55 11.33
CA ILE A 59 2.98 -3.74 10.04
C ILE A 59 3.31 -2.40 9.38
N ARG A 60 2.43 -1.42 9.45
CA ARG A 60 2.65 -0.08 8.90
C ARG A 60 3.73 0.67 9.70
N GLU A 61 3.68 0.58 11.03
CA GLU A 61 4.71 1.17 11.88
C GLU A 61 6.10 0.53 11.66
N MET A 62 6.15 -0.79 11.51
CA MET A 62 7.39 -1.49 11.14
C MET A 62 7.97 -0.95 9.83
N ALA A 63 7.15 -0.79 8.80
CA ALA A 63 7.59 -0.24 7.52
C ALA A 63 8.09 1.19 7.66
N ALA A 64 7.38 2.05 8.41
CA ALA A 64 7.79 3.42 8.69
C ALA A 64 9.12 3.49 9.45
N ASN A 65 9.36 2.58 10.41
CA ASN A 65 10.61 2.52 11.16
C ASN A 65 11.80 2.06 10.29
N ILE A 66 11.58 1.13 9.36
CA ILE A 66 12.63 0.66 8.42
C ILE A 66 13.01 1.77 7.43
N ILE A 67 12.02 2.41 6.82
CA ILE A 67 12.22 3.44 5.78
C ILE A 67 12.77 4.73 6.41
N GLY A 68 12.28 5.10 7.58
CA GLY A 68 12.49 6.37 8.25
C GLY A 68 11.19 7.19 8.25
N LYS A 69 10.74 7.59 9.45
CA LYS A 69 9.43 8.27 9.63
C LYS A 69 9.30 9.58 8.86
N ASP A 70 10.39 10.29 8.64
CA ASP A 70 10.41 11.57 7.92
C ASP A 70 10.24 11.39 6.40
N ASP A 71 10.64 10.22 5.88
CA ASP A 71 10.62 9.86 4.46
C ASP A 71 9.46 8.95 4.10
N PHE A 72 8.69 8.49 5.10
CA PHE A 72 7.54 7.62 4.93
C PHE A 72 6.24 8.41 4.87
N LEU A 73 5.49 8.27 3.79
CA LEU A 73 4.16 8.86 3.64
C LEU A 73 3.11 7.76 3.54
N GLU A 74 2.32 7.59 4.59
CA GLU A 74 1.22 6.65 4.59
C GLU A 74 0.00 7.25 3.87
N VAL A 75 -0.42 6.59 2.79
CA VAL A 75 -1.62 6.97 2.06
C VAL A 75 -2.67 5.87 2.23
N PHE A 76 -3.78 6.23 2.87
CA PHE A 76 -4.91 5.34 3.08
C PHE A 76 -5.94 5.50 1.96
N VAL A 77 -6.15 4.45 1.16
CA VAL A 77 -7.27 4.40 0.21
C VAL A 77 -8.50 3.93 0.98
N SER A 78 -9.32 4.89 1.43
CA SER A 78 -10.43 4.69 2.38
C SER A 78 -11.77 4.38 1.69
N THR A 79 -11.73 3.87 0.47
CA THR A 79 -12.93 3.47 -0.27
C THR A 79 -13.72 2.41 0.50
N PRO A 80 -15.03 2.60 0.72
CA PRO A 80 -15.86 1.64 1.44
C PRO A 80 -15.82 0.25 0.82
N LEU A 81 -15.89 -0.79 1.67
CA LEU A 81 -15.80 -2.19 1.26
C LEU A 81 -16.87 -2.53 0.20
N GLU A 82 -18.09 -2.04 0.39
CA GLU A 82 -19.19 -2.27 -0.56
C GLU A 82 -18.88 -1.75 -1.97
N GLU A 83 -18.16 -0.64 -2.07
CA GLU A 83 -17.74 -0.09 -3.36
C GLU A 83 -16.59 -0.91 -3.97
N CYS A 84 -15.68 -1.42 -3.14
CA CYS A 84 -14.64 -2.34 -3.59
C CYS A 84 -15.24 -3.65 -4.12
N GLU A 85 -16.24 -4.21 -3.42
CA GLU A 85 -16.97 -5.41 -3.83
C GLU A 85 -17.74 -5.19 -5.15
N LYS A 86 -18.37 -4.02 -5.33
CA LYS A 86 -19.04 -3.70 -6.61
C LYS A 86 -18.08 -3.62 -7.79
N ARG A 87 -16.89 -3.10 -7.56
CA ARG A 87 -15.85 -2.99 -8.59
C ARG A 87 -15.26 -4.35 -8.96
N ASP A 88 -14.92 -5.14 -8.00
CA ASP A 88 -14.35 -6.52 -8.02
C ASP A 88 -13.67 -6.93 -9.34
N VAL A 89 -12.77 -6.10 -9.84
CA VAL A 89 -12.14 -6.20 -11.17
C VAL A 89 -11.55 -7.58 -11.46
N LYS A 90 -11.04 -8.25 -10.40
CA LYS A 90 -10.42 -9.58 -10.51
C LYS A 90 -11.34 -10.72 -10.04
N GLY A 91 -12.56 -10.43 -9.61
CA GLY A 91 -13.50 -11.41 -9.06
C GLY A 91 -13.07 -12.02 -7.73
N LEU A 92 -12.13 -11.38 -7.02
CA LEU A 92 -11.57 -11.92 -5.79
C LEU A 92 -12.52 -11.77 -4.60
N TYR A 93 -13.27 -10.66 -4.53
CA TYR A 93 -14.30 -10.47 -3.50
C TYR A 93 -15.42 -11.51 -3.61
N ALA A 94 -15.90 -11.77 -4.82
CA ALA A 94 -16.90 -12.79 -5.07
C ALA A 94 -16.41 -14.20 -4.64
N LYS A 95 -15.17 -14.55 -4.91
CA LYS A 95 -14.53 -15.81 -4.47
C LYS A 95 -14.39 -15.86 -2.95
N ALA A 96 -13.96 -14.77 -2.32
CA ALA A 96 -13.82 -14.70 -0.87
C ALA A 96 -15.17 -14.86 -0.16
N ARG A 97 -16.24 -14.22 -0.67
CA ARG A 97 -17.62 -14.38 -0.14
C ARG A 97 -18.14 -15.82 -0.27
N LYS A 98 -17.74 -16.56 -1.29
CA LYS A 98 -18.06 -18.00 -1.45
C LYS A 98 -17.19 -18.91 -0.58
N GLY A 99 -16.21 -18.38 0.16
CA GLY A 99 -15.27 -19.17 0.96
C GLY A 99 -14.16 -19.87 0.17
N GLU A 100 -14.03 -19.54 -1.12
CA GLU A 100 -12.98 -20.10 -2.00
C GLU A 100 -11.59 -19.53 -1.69
N ILE A 101 -11.54 -18.33 -1.08
CA ILE A 101 -10.31 -17.67 -0.64
C ILE A 101 -10.40 -17.45 0.87
N GLN A 102 -9.46 -18.04 1.61
CA GLN A 102 -9.34 -17.84 3.05
C GLN A 102 -8.45 -16.61 3.36
N ASN A 103 -8.60 -16.06 4.56
CA ASN A 103 -7.80 -14.92 5.05
C ASN A 103 -7.81 -13.71 4.11
N PHE A 104 -8.95 -13.45 3.47
CA PHE A 104 -9.11 -12.29 2.58
C PHE A 104 -9.38 -11.03 3.42
N THR A 105 -8.45 -10.06 3.34
CA THR A 105 -8.52 -8.81 4.11
C THR A 105 -9.80 -8.04 3.83
N GLY A 106 -10.51 -7.65 4.89
CA GLY A 106 -11.80 -6.96 4.82
C GLY A 106 -13.02 -7.86 4.69
N ILE A 107 -12.85 -9.19 4.44
CA ILE A 107 -13.94 -10.17 4.39
C ILE A 107 -13.78 -11.20 5.50
N SER A 108 -12.74 -12.04 5.44
CA SER A 108 -12.47 -13.11 6.41
C SER A 108 -11.22 -12.86 7.26
N ALA A 109 -10.49 -11.79 7.00
CA ALA A 109 -9.38 -11.29 7.81
C ALA A 109 -9.59 -9.81 8.12
N PRO A 110 -9.17 -9.31 9.30
CA PRO A 110 -9.38 -7.93 9.69
C PRO A 110 -8.53 -6.95 8.85
N PHE A 111 -9.01 -5.71 8.79
CA PHE A 111 -8.26 -4.56 8.33
C PHE A 111 -8.40 -3.45 9.38
N GLU A 112 -7.29 -3.01 9.93
CA GLU A 112 -7.25 -1.88 10.87
C GLU A 112 -7.10 -0.58 10.10
N VAL A 113 -8.02 0.34 10.32
CA VAL A 113 -7.94 1.69 9.73
C VAL A 113 -6.71 2.41 10.29
N PRO A 114 -5.88 3.02 9.44
CA PRO A 114 -4.76 3.84 9.92
C PRO A 114 -5.23 4.97 10.85
N GLU A 115 -4.52 5.16 11.96
CA GLU A 115 -4.90 6.19 12.95
C GLU A 115 -4.52 7.60 12.47
N HIS A 116 -3.34 7.73 11.85
CA HIS A 116 -2.77 9.02 11.44
C HIS A 116 -2.15 8.97 10.04
N PRO A 117 -2.93 8.61 8.99
CA PRO A 117 -2.38 8.59 7.64
C PRO A 117 -2.05 10.01 7.17
N ALA A 118 -0.98 10.16 6.40
CA ALA A 118 -0.61 11.44 5.80
C ALA A 118 -1.66 11.94 4.79
N LEU A 119 -2.41 11.01 4.20
CA LEU A 119 -3.51 11.30 3.28
C LEU A 119 -4.52 10.17 3.30
N SER A 120 -5.82 10.51 3.29
CA SER A 120 -6.92 9.56 3.06
C SER A 120 -7.64 9.88 1.76
N LEU A 121 -7.86 8.86 0.91
CA LEU A 121 -8.50 8.98 -0.39
C LEU A 121 -9.70 8.04 -0.50
N ASP A 122 -10.91 8.60 -0.48
CA ASP A 122 -12.14 7.86 -0.78
C ASP A 122 -12.43 7.94 -2.29
N THR A 123 -12.01 6.92 -3.03
CA THR A 123 -12.18 6.86 -4.49
C THR A 123 -13.62 6.58 -4.93
N SER A 124 -14.57 6.41 -4.01
CA SER A 124 -15.99 6.40 -4.34
C SER A 124 -16.55 7.82 -4.54
N LYS A 125 -15.88 8.82 -3.96
CA LYS A 125 -16.26 10.25 -3.99
C LYS A 125 -15.34 11.11 -4.83
N LEU A 126 -14.15 10.61 -5.16
CA LEU A 126 -13.12 11.33 -5.91
C LEU A 126 -12.90 10.67 -7.26
N THR A 127 -12.74 11.49 -8.28
CA THR A 127 -12.24 11.04 -9.57
C THR A 127 -10.77 10.62 -9.46
N LEU A 128 -10.28 9.90 -10.46
CA LEU A 128 -8.86 9.55 -10.55
C LEU A 128 -7.98 10.80 -10.54
N GLU A 129 -8.35 11.82 -11.31
CA GLU A 129 -7.60 13.07 -11.41
C GLU A 129 -7.54 13.83 -10.07
N GLU A 130 -8.66 13.96 -9.37
CA GLU A 130 -8.71 14.56 -8.04
C GLU A 130 -7.85 13.78 -7.03
N SER A 131 -7.90 12.46 -7.06
CA SER A 131 -7.09 11.61 -6.19
C SER A 131 -5.59 11.79 -6.45
N VAL A 132 -5.18 11.83 -7.72
CA VAL A 132 -3.79 12.08 -8.13
C VAL A 132 -3.34 13.47 -7.73
N ASN A 133 -4.17 14.51 -7.93
CA ASN A 133 -3.82 15.89 -7.57
C ASN A 133 -3.59 16.03 -6.05
N ARG A 134 -4.44 15.45 -5.21
CA ARG A 134 -4.24 15.42 -3.75
C ARG A 134 -2.94 14.72 -3.35
N LEU A 135 -2.61 13.61 -4.01
CA LEU A 135 -1.36 12.91 -3.77
C LEU A 135 -0.14 13.76 -4.18
N LEU A 136 -0.21 14.45 -5.32
CA LEU A 136 0.85 15.33 -5.78
C LEU A 136 1.03 16.53 -4.83
N GLU A 137 -0.04 17.12 -4.34
CA GLU A 137 0.02 18.21 -3.33
C GLU A 137 0.76 17.77 -2.06
N LEU A 138 0.57 16.52 -1.62
CA LEU A 138 1.28 15.95 -0.46
C LEU A 138 2.77 15.70 -0.77
N VAL A 139 3.08 15.12 -1.94
CA VAL A 139 4.43 14.60 -2.25
C VAL A 139 5.37 15.68 -2.78
N LEU A 140 4.88 16.56 -3.67
CA LEU A 140 5.74 17.55 -4.37
C LEU A 140 6.54 18.45 -3.43
N PRO A 141 6.01 18.97 -2.31
CA PRO A 141 6.81 19.77 -1.38
C PRO A 141 8.00 19.03 -0.76
N LYS A 142 7.86 17.72 -0.58
CA LYS A 142 8.90 16.87 0.04
C LYS A 142 10.00 16.45 -0.94
N VAL A 143 9.68 16.36 -2.23
CA VAL A 143 10.63 15.89 -3.26
C VAL A 143 11.25 17.00 -4.10
N LYS A 144 10.88 18.26 -3.86
CA LYS A 144 11.53 19.40 -4.51
C LYS A 144 12.97 19.49 -4.02
N CYS A 145 13.93 19.32 -4.95
CA CYS A 145 15.32 19.67 -4.66
C CYS A 145 15.39 21.14 -4.24
N ILE A 146 15.86 21.38 -3.04
CA ILE A 146 16.33 22.71 -2.66
C ILE A 146 17.58 22.94 -3.52
N LYS A 147 17.49 23.90 -4.41
CA LYS A 147 18.66 24.34 -5.21
C LYS A 147 19.63 25.09 -4.31
#